data_c19df0130af98f014fb5565f59e14cd8
#
_entry.id   c19df0130af98f014fb5565f59e14cd8
#
_cell.length_a   1.000
_cell.length_b   1.000
_cell.length_c   1.000
_cell.angle_alpha   90.00
_cell.angle_beta   90.00
_cell.angle_gamma   90.00
#
_symmetry.space_group_name_H-M   'P 1'
#
loop_
_entity.id
_entity.type
_entity.pdbx_description
1 polymer ?
#
loop_
_entity_poly.entity_id
_entity_poly.type
_entity_poly.pdbx_seq_one_letter_code
_entity_poly.pdbx_strand_id
1 'polypeptide(L)'
;MCTEVGGKMSEKEIVFCKSGGCTAKLGAGVLEHILERLPKGKKDENLLVGYDSKDDAAVYRLNEHQAVVQTLDFFPPMVEDPYIFGKIAATNALSDIYAMGGEVKTALNIVCFPESMDLNILGKILQGGAEKVQEAGGSLAGGHSIADSDVKYGLSVTGVVDPEKIWENNGAKPGDCLILTKRLGVGILCAANRVNQAPKGAMEQVIASMTTLNRKASEIGRKYPIHACTDVTGFGFRGHLHEMMDGRHSCKIYADRLPVFDGAESCAEEFLLTAAGQKNRNHLEQYVRFENVSFGMEEVLYDPQTSGGLLFAVPGEVAEELRKELREAGLPAEIVGKVMAREDIEIQVAGRK
;
A
#
# COMPACT_ATOMS: atom_id res chain seq x y z
N MET A 1 -12.71 -43.96 44.55
CA MET A 1 -13.69 -43.19 43.78
C MET A 1 -13.06 -41.83 43.50
N CYS A 2 -12.39 -41.72 42.38
CA CYS A 2 -11.90 -40.45 41.87
C CYS A 2 -12.88 -40.00 40.79
N THR A 3 -13.62 -38.94 41.07
CA THR A 3 -14.51 -38.29 40.11
C THR A 3 -13.69 -37.43 39.19
N GLU A 4 -13.64 -37.81 37.93
CA GLU A 4 -13.13 -36.98 36.82
C GLU A 4 -13.99 -35.72 36.66
N VAL A 5 -13.41 -34.56 36.92
CA VAL A 5 -13.96 -33.27 36.48
C VAL A 5 -13.30 -32.95 35.16
N GLY A 6 -13.83 -33.55 34.09
CA GLY A 6 -13.50 -33.19 32.72
C GLY A 6 -14.27 -31.93 32.29
N GLY A 7 -13.78 -30.76 32.64
CA GLY A 7 -14.23 -29.53 32.02
C GLY A 7 -13.71 -29.49 30.60
N LYS A 8 -14.59 -29.67 29.58
CA LYS A 8 -14.30 -29.33 28.19
C LYS A 8 -13.97 -27.86 28.15
N MET A 9 -12.69 -27.53 27.96
CA MET A 9 -12.32 -26.19 27.46
C MET A 9 -13.01 -26.03 26.11
N SER A 10 -13.89 -25.05 25.99
CA SER A 10 -14.49 -24.68 24.71
C SER A 10 -13.32 -24.32 23.77
N GLU A 11 -13.11 -25.14 22.74
CA GLU A 11 -12.24 -24.77 21.64
C GLU A 11 -12.76 -23.40 21.13
N LYS A 12 -11.96 -22.35 21.35
CA LYS A 12 -12.26 -21.04 20.77
C LYS A 12 -12.19 -21.23 19.26
N GLU A 13 -13.32 -21.13 18.61
CA GLU A 13 -13.44 -21.19 17.17
C GLU A 13 -12.46 -20.14 16.57
N ILE A 14 -11.51 -20.62 15.76
CA ILE A 14 -10.51 -19.72 15.14
C ILE A 14 -11.20 -18.98 14.01
N VAL A 15 -11.42 -17.69 14.21
CA VAL A 15 -12.02 -16.81 13.22
C VAL A 15 -10.97 -16.45 12.16
N PHE A 16 -11.22 -16.78 10.89
CA PHE A 16 -10.31 -16.51 9.77
C PHE A 16 -10.06 -15.01 9.57
N CYS A 17 -11.09 -14.20 9.54
CA CYS A 17 -11.00 -12.75 9.34
C CYS A 17 -11.36 -11.98 10.61
N LYS A 18 -10.37 -11.53 11.38
CA LYS A 18 -10.59 -10.71 12.61
C LYS A 18 -10.45 -9.21 12.33
N SER A 19 -9.37 -8.81 11.75
CA SER A 19 -9.04 -7.47 11.23
C SER A 19 -7.69 -7.59 10.54
N GLY A 20 -7.52 -6.96 9.38
CA GLY A 20 -6.31 -7.24 8.61
C GLY A 20 -5.99 -6.19 7.57
N GLY A 21 -5.20 -6.63 6.60
CA GLY A 21 -4.64 -5.78 5.59
C GLY A 21 -3.58 -4.83 6.14
N CYS A 22 -3.31 -3.77 5.42
CA CYS A 22 -2.32 -2.77 5.81
C CYS A 22 -2.66 -2.03 7.12
N THR A 23 -3.91 -2.13 7.62
CA THR A 23 -4.29 -1.58 8.95
C THR A 23 -3.60 -2.29 10.12
N ALA A 24 -3.01 -3.48 9.91
CA ALA A 24 -2.27 -4.24 10.91
C ALA A 24 -0.81 -3.81 11.05
N LYS A 25 -0.29 -2.96 10.15
CA LYS A 25 1.10 -2.46 10.22
C LYS A 25 1.33 -1.65 11.50
N LEU A 26 2.56 -1.70 12.05
CA LEU A 26 2.98 -0.81 13.12
C LEU A 26 2.96 0.64 12.62
N GLY A 27 2.61 1.58 13.51
CA GLY A 27 2.64 3.01 13.13
C GLY A 27 4.05 3.47 12.76
N ALA A 28 4.17 4.33 11.74
CA ALA A 28 5.45 4.82 11.20
C ALA A 28 6.40 5.35 12.29
N GLY A 29 5.93 6.21 13.20
CA GLY A 29 6.78 6.78 14.25
C GLY A 29 7.33 5.75 15.26
N VAL A 30 6.63 4.62 15.50
CA VAL A 30 7.12 3.56 16.38
C VAL A 30 8.27 2.81 15.71
N LEU A 31 8.12 2.49 14.43
CA LEU A 31 9.12 1.75 13.68
C LEU A 31 10.39 2.60 13.48
N GLU A 32 10.23 3.86 13.11
CA GLU A 32 11.33 4.82 12.93
C GLU A 32 12.21 4.90 14.20
N HIS A 33 11.60 5.08 15.36
CA HIS A 33 12.33 5.14 16.64
C HIS A 33 13.10 3.86 16.99
N ILE A 34 12.63 2.69 16.54
CA ILE A 34 13.32 1.42 16.72
C ILE A 34 14.49 1.31 15.74
N LEU A 35 14.28 1.66 14.46
CA LEU A 35 15.28 1.56 13.41
C LEU A 35 16.46 2.52 13.65
N GLU A 36 16.24 3.71 14.19
CA GLU A 36 17.31 4.66 14.56
C GLU A 36 18.33 4.07 15.57
N ARG A 37 17.93 3.07 16.36
CA ARG A 37 18.77 2.41 17.36
C ARG A 37 19.57 1.23 16.80
N LEU A 38 19.33 0.86 15.56
CA LEU A 38 20.09 -0.22 14.94
C LEU A 38 21.56 0.20 14.75
N PRO A 39 22.52 -0.75 14.93
CA PRO A 39 23.91 -0.47 14.65
C PRO A 39 24.07 0.00 13.19
N LYS A 40 24.61 1.19 13.01
CA LYS A 40 24.97 1.66 11.67
C LYS A 40 26.18 0.89 11.19
N GLY A 41 25.97 -0.07 10.31
CA GLY A 41 27.02 -0.85 9.66
C GLY A 41 27.88 0.01 8.72
N LYS A 42 28.93 -0.58 8.19
CA LYS A 42 29.71 0.05 7.11
C LYS A 42 28.80 0.18 5.89
N LYS A 43 28.70 1.39 5.33
CA LYS A 43 27.87 1.65 4.14
C LYS A 43 28.43 0.83 2.96
N ASP A 44 27.61 -0.05 2.39
CA ASP A 44 27.92 -0.75 1.13
C ASP A 44 27.56 0.17 -0.03
N GLU A 45 28.52 0.47 -0.90
CA GLU A 45 28.31 1.35 -2.06
C GLU A 45 27.36 0.75 -3.10
N ASN A 46 27.14 -0.56 -3.05
CA ASN A 46 26.18 -1.24 -3.92
C ASN A 46 24.75 -1.24 -3.37
N LEU A 47 24.55 -0.93 -2.08
CA LEU A 47 23.21 -0.69 -1.54
C LEU A 47 22.77 0.71 -1.94
N LEU A 48 22.02 0.80 -3.05
CA LEU A 48 21.56 2.07 -3.63
C LEU A 48 20.42 2.67 -2.81
N VAL A 49 19.46 1.82 -2.40
CA VAL A 49 18.30 2.20 -1.61
C VAL A 49 18.19 1.21 -0.43
N GLY A 50 18.09 1.74 0.78
CA GLY A 50 17.98 0.98 2.02
C GLY A 50 16.87 1.52 2.93
N TYR A 51 16.77 1.01 4.16
CA TYR A 51 15.73 1.39 5.11
C TYR A 51 15.81 2.86 5.58
N ASP A 52 16.95 3.52 5.39
CA ASP A 52 17.21 4.91 5.78
C ASP A 52 16.57 5.93 4.82
N SER A 53 16.23 5.53 3.60
CA SER A 53 15.53 6.36 2.61
C SER A 53 14.00 6.29 2.72
N LYS A 54 13.44 5.35 3.51
CA LYS A 54 12.00 5.11 3.66
C LYS A 54 11.29 4.76 2.34
N ASP A 55 12.04 4.21 1.39
CA ASP A 55 11.50 3.74 0.11
C ASP A 55 10.73 2.42 0.24
N ASP A 56 9.98 2.09 -0.80
CA ASP A 56 9.09 0.92 -0.83
C ASP A 56 9.86 -0.41 -0.83
N ALA A 57 11.09 -0.44 -1.38
CA ALA A 57 11.93 -1.63 -1.42
C ALA A 57 13.42 -1.31 -1.31
N ALA A 58 14.21 -2.30 -0.86
CA ALA A 58 15.66 -2.24 -0.92
C ALA A 58 16.16 -2.46 -2.36
N VAL A 59 17.18 -1.71 -2.78
CA VAL A 59 17.80 -1.86 -4.10
C VAL A 59 19.30 -2.07 -3.96
N TYR A 60 19.80 -3.21 -4.48
CA TYR A 60 21.20 -3.57 -4.44
C TYR A 60 21.77 -3.74 -5.85
N ARG A 61 22.81 -2.99 -6.19
CA ARG A 61 23.49 -3.04 -7.49
C ARG A 61 24.26 -4.33 -7.66
N LEU A 62 24.02 -5.04 -8.75
CA LEU A 62 24.81 -6.22 -9.15
C LEU A 62 25.90 -5.85 -10.15
N ASN A 63 25.62 -4.93 -11.07
CA ASN A 63 26.54 -4.42 -12.09
C ASN A 63 26.03 -3.07 -12.62
N GLU A 64 26.67 -2.52 -13.65
CA GLU A 64 26.33 -1.21 -14.24
C GLU A 64 24.90 -1.15 -14.86
N HIS A 65 24.32 -2.28 -15.21
CA HIS A 65 23.04 -2.35 -15.91
C HIS A 65 21.92 -3.02 -15.11
N GLN A 66 22.23 -3.56 -13.93
CA GLN A 66 21.29 -4.39 -13.20
C GLN A 66 21.42 -4.21 -11.68
N ALA A 67 20.29 -3.94 -11.04
CA ALA A 67 20.14 -3.97 -9.60
C ALA A 67 18.98 -4.91 -9.22
N VAL A 68 19.10 -5.57 -8.08
CA VAL A 68 18.04 -6.35 -7.45
C VAL A 68 17.18 -5.41 -6.64
N VAL A 69 15.87 -5.53 -6.80
CA VAL A 69 14.85 -4.89 -5.94
C VAL A 69 14.27 -5.99 -5.05
N GLN A 70 14.28 -5.79 -3.74
CA GLN A 70 13.81 -6.79 -2.78
C GLN A 70 12.89 -6.17 -1.73
N THR A 71 11.72 -6.78 -1.59
CA THR A 71 10.72 -6.40 -0.60
C THR A 71 10.07 -7.60 0.05
N LEU A 72 9.33 -7.38 1.14
CA LEU A 72 8.41 -8.34 1.72
C LEU A 72 7.23 -7.63 2.39
N ASP A 73 6.03 -8.15 2.12
CA ASP A 73 4.82 -7.71 2.78
C ASP A 73 3.93 -8.91 3.13
N PHE A 74 3.39 -8.93 4.35
CA PHE A 74 2.44 -9.94 4.80
C PHE A 74 1.54 -9.37 5.89
N PHE A 75 0.31 -9.82 5.95
CA PHE A 75 -0.68 -9.32 6.89
C PHE A 75 -1.81 -10.33 7.13
N PRO A 76 -2.63 -10.14 8.20
CA PRO A 76 -3.79 -10.98 8.44
C PRO A 76 -4.94 -10.66 7.46
N PRO A 77 -5.89 -11.59 7.26
CA PRO A 77 -7.02 -11.43 6.34
C PRO A 77 -7.90 -10.21 6.67
N MET A 78 -8.35 -9.52 5.61
CA MET A 78 -9.33 -8.44 5.67
C MET A 78 -10.63 -8.76 4.92
N VAL A 79 -10.67 -9.85 4.17
CA VAL A 79 -11.84 -10.39 3.48
C VAL A 79 -12.04 -11.84 3.89
N GLU A 80 -13.29 -12.33 3.82
CA GLU A 80 -13.64 -13.68 4.29
C GLU A 80 -13.25 -14.79 3.31
N ASP A 81 -13.19 -14.48 2.01
CA ASP A 81 -12.78 -15.44 0.98
C ASP A 81 -11.26 -15.65 0.98
N PRO A 82 -10.77 -16.87 1.30
CA PRO A 82 -9.35 -17.14 1.38
C PRO A 82 -8.61 -16.96 0.05
N TYR A 83 -9.26 -17.32 -1.06
CA TYR A 83 -8.66 -17.17 -2.39
C TYR A 83 -8.50 -15.68 -2.77
N ILE A 84 -9.53 -14.88 -2.51
CA ILE A 84 -9.47 -13.42 -2.72
C ILE A 84 -8.44 -12.79 -1.79
N PHE A 85 -8.36 -13.23 -0.53
CA PHE A 85 -7.31 -12.77 0.38
C PHE A 85 -5.91 -13.06 -0.16
N GLY A 86 -5.68 -14.27 -0.66
CA GLY A 86 -4.40 -14.64 -1.29
C GLY A 86 -4.04 -13.72 -2.46
N LYS A 87 -5.00 -13.39 -3.33
CA LYS A 87 -4.81 -12.42 -4.41
C LYS A 87 -4.45 -11.04 -3.91
N ILE A 88 -5.16 -10.52 -2.91
CA ILE A 88 -4.92 -9.18 -2.35
C ILE A 88 -3.51 -9.10 -1.74
N ALA A 89 -3.15 -10.08 -0.90
CA ALA A 89 -1.86 -10.10 -0.23
C ALA A 89 -0.69 -10.16 -1.22
N ALA A 90 -0.81 -10.99 -2.25
CA ALA A 90 0.21 -11.07 -3.31
C ALA A 90 0.26 -9.77 -4.13
N THR A 91 -0.90 -9.20 -4.51
CA THR A 91 -0.95 -7.94 -5.27
C THR A 91 -0.27 -6.80 -4.50
N ASN A 92 -0.48 -6.74 -3.18
CA ASN A 92 0.16 -5.75 -2.32
C ASN A 92 1.68 -5.93 -2.27
N ALA A 93 2.17 -7.13 -2.00
CA ALA A 93 3.61 -7.40 -1.91
C ALA A 93 4.36 -7.21 -3.25
N LEU A 94 3.69 -7.43 -4.38
CA LEU A 94 4.25 -7.20 -5.71
C LEU A 94 4.35 -5.71 -6.06
N SER A 95 3.58 -4.87 -5.38
CA SER A 95 3.43 -3.45 -5.71
C SER A 95 4.70 -2.65 -5.51
N ASP A 96 5.47 -2.93 -4.46
CA ASP A 96 6.72 -2.23 -4.15
C ASP A 96 7.74 -2.33 -5.30
N ILE A 97 7.79 -3.49 -5.99
CA ILE A 97 8.66 -3.65 -7.16
C ILE A 97 8.26 -2.67 -8.27
N TYR A 98 6.95 -2.47 -8.46
CA TYR A 98 6.43 -1.53 -9.47
C TYR A 98 6.64 -0.07 -9.06
N ALA A 99 6.53 0.23 -7.76
CA ALA A 99 6.80 1.56 -7.22
C ALA A 99 8.25 2.00 -7.44
N MET A 100 9.19 1.05 -7.36
CA MET A 100 10.61 1.28 -7.66
C MET A 100 10.95 1.28 -9.16
N GLY A 101 9.97 1.21 -10.07
CA GLY A 101 10.18 1.10 -11.52
C GLY A 101 10.70 -0.27 -11.99
N GLY A 102 10.73 -1.26 -11.11
CA GLY A 102 11.28 -2.59 -11.34
C GLY A 102 10.34 -3.56 -12.05
N GLU A 103 10.87 -4.73 -12.38
CA GLU A 103 10.15 -5.88 -12.94
C GLU A 103 10.22 -7.05 -11.97
N VAL A 104 9.07 -7.66 -11.66
CA VAL A 104 9.00 -8.87 -10.82
C VAL A 104 9.71 -10.05 -11.51
N LYS A 105 10.53 -10.79 -10.77
CA LYS A 105 11.19 -12.00 -11.24
C LYS A 105 10.79 -13.23 -10.44
N THR A 106 10.91 -13.19 -9.11
CA THR A 106 10.54 -14.33 -8.27
C THR A 106 9.80 -13.87 -7.02
N ALA A 107 9.01 -14.76 -6.45
CA ALA A 107 8.36 -14.57 -5.16
C ALA A 107 8.45 -15.83 -4.30
N LEU A 108 8.54 -15.64 -2.98
CA LEU A 108 8.49 -16.68 -1.96
C LEU A 108 7.29 -16.43 -1.05
N ASN A 109 6.51 -17.47 -0.76
CA ASN A 109 5.40 -17.39 0.18
C ASN A 109 5.90 -17.17 1.62
N ILE A 110 5.22 -16.32 2.37
CA ILE A 110 5.35 -16.17 3.83
C ILE A 110 3.99 -16.57 4.41
N VAL A 111 3.97 -17.62 5.24
CA VAL A 111 2.75 -18.20 5.77
C VAL A 111 2.83 -18.37 7.28
N CYS A 112 1.86 -17.79 8.01
CA CYS A 112 1.53 -18.17 9.38
C CYS A 112 0.13 -18.77 9.36
N PHE A 113 -0.07 -20.00 9.87
CA PHE A 113 -1.35 -20.68 9.75
C PHE A 113 -1.63 -21.59 10.96
N PRO A 114 -2.87 -21.55 11.54
CA PRO A 114 -3.23 -22.41 12.65
C PRO A 114 -3.33 -23.89 12.22
N GLU A 115 -2.62 -24.79 12.92
CA GLU A 115 -2.63 -26.23 12.60
C GLU A 115 -4.03 -26.87 12.70
N SER A 116 -4.90 -26.32 13.55
CA SER A 116 -6.28 -26.79 13.73
C SER A 116 -7.27 -26.28 12.68
N MET A 117 -6.87 -25.35 11.81
CA MET A 117 -7.72 -24.83 10.72
C MET A 117 -7.65 -25.75 9.50
N ASP A 118 -8.75 -25.83 8.73
CA ASP A 118 -8.81 -26.63 7.50
C ASP A 118 -7.73 -26.20 6.49
N LEU A 119 -6.86 -27.15 6.13
CA LEU A 119 -5.78 -26.92 5.15
C LEU A 119 -6.27 -26.55 3.74
N ASN A 120 -7.55 -26.83 3.41
CA ASN A 120 -8.14 -26.36 2.16
C ASN A 120 -8.20 -24.82 2.11
N ILE A 121 -8.34 -24.15 3.25
CA ILE A 121 -8.29 -22.70 3.36
C ILE A 121 -6.89 -22.21 2.95
N LEU A 122 -5.83 -22.81 3.49
CA LEU A 122 -4.46 -22.50 3.09
C LEU A 122 -4.24 -22.75 1.61
N GLY A 123 -4.72 -23.87 1.09
CA GLY A 123 -4.64 -24.17 -0.36
C GLY A 123 -5.24 -23.08 -1.25
N LYS A 124 -6.40 -22.52 -0.88
CA LYS A 124 -7.04 -21.41 -1.60
C LYS A 124 -6.24 -20.11 -1.51
N ILE A 125 -5.68 -19.79 -0.34
CA ILE A 125 -4.81 -18.61 -0.16
C ILE A 125 -3.61 -18.70 -1.11
N LEU A 126 -2.89 -19.83 -1.08
CA LEU A 126 -1.71 -20.06 -1.90
C LEU A 126 -2.03 -20.05 -3.40
N GLN A 127 -3.19 -20.60 -3.79
CA GLN A 127 -3.66 -20.54 -5.17
C GLN A 127 -3.86 -19.09 -5.62
N GLY A 128 -4.57 -18.27 -4.83
CA GLY A 128 -4.78 -16.86 -5.16
C GLY A 128 -3.49 -16.08 -5.30
N GLY A 129 -2.53 -16.32 -4.40
CA GLY A 129 -1.19 -15.71 -4.47
C GLY A 129 -0.39 -16.14 -5.70
N ALA A 130 -0.37 -17.45 -6.01
CA ALA A 130 0.34 -17.99 -7.16
C ALA A 130 -0.17 -17.41 -8.48
N GLU A 131 -1.49 -17.27 -8.63
CA GLU A 131 -2.09 -16.66 -9.83
C GLU A 131 -1.64 -15.20 -10.02
N LYS A 132 -1.53 -14.42 -8.93
CA LYS A 132 -1.08 -13.02 -9.02
C LYS A 132 0.41 -12.92 -9.36
N VAL A 133 1.25 -13.82 -8.84
CA VAL A 133 2.67 -13.90 -9.21
C VAL A 133 2.81 -14.25 -10.71
N GLN A 134 2.01 -15.19 -11.21
CA GLN A 134 1.99 -15.53 -12.64
C GLN A 134 1.50 -14.36 -13.50
N GLU A 135 0.44 -13.67 -13.09
CA GLU A 135 -0.06 -12.46 -13.77
C GLU A 135 0.99 -11.33 -13.81
N ALA A 136 1.80 -11.21 -12.76
CA ALA A 136 2.95 -10.31 -12.71
C ALA A 136 4.09 -10.70 -13.66
N GLY A 137 4.05 -11.87 -14.26
CA GLY A 137 5.14 -12.41 -15.08
C GLY A 137 6.30 -13.00 -14.28
N GLY A 138 6.11 -13.16 -12.96
CA GLY A 138 7.09 -13.73 -12.05
C GLY A 138 6.92 -15.25 -11.87
N SER A 139 7.88 -15.85 -11.18
CA SER A 139 7.87 -17.27 -10.78
C SER A 139 7.73 -17.40 -9.28
N LEU A 140 6.72 -18.15 -8.82
CA LEU A 140 6.63 -18.55 -7.42
C LEU A 140 7.67 -19.65 -7.15
N ALA A 141 8.69 -19.35 -6.37
CA ALA A 141 9.88 -20.18 -6.20
C ALA A 141 9.91 -21.01 -4.90
N GLY A 142 8.84 -20.94 -4.09
CA GLY A 142 8.74 -21.64 -2.82
C GLY A 142 8.24 -20.73 -1.69
N GLY A 143 8.81 -20.90 -0.50
CA GLY A 143 8.44 -20.07 0.64
C GLY A 143 8.70 -20.76 1.98
N HIS A 144 8.18 -20.17 3.06
CA HIS A 144 8.27 -20.71 4.41
C HIS A 144 6.91 -20.62 5.12
N SER A 145 6.59 -21.64 5.91
CA SER A 145 5.36 -21.68 6.70
C SER A 145 5.67 -22.05 8.15
N ILE A 146 4.96 -21.41 9.07
CA ILE A 146 5.01 -21.71 10.50
C ILE A 146 3.61 -21.89 11.08
N ALA A 147 3.49 -22.72 12.12
CA ALA A 147 2.28 -22.78 12.93
C ALA A 147 2.14 -21.49 13.75
N ASP A 148 0.93 -20.90 13.76
CA ASP A 148 0.63 -19.67 14.52
C ASP A 148 -0.82 -19.73 15.01
N SER A 149 -1.20 -18.87 15.93
CA SER A 149 -2.59 -18.72 16.39
C SER A 149 -3.49 -18.01 15.38
N ASP A 150 -2.90 -17.24 14.45
CA ASP A 150 -3.61 -16.42 13.48
C ASP A 150 -3.08 -16.63 12.06
N VAL A 151 -3.98 -16.53 11.08
CA VAL A 151 -3.57 -16.55 9.67
C VAL A 151 -2.86 -15.26 9.32
N LYS A 152 -1.67 -15.37 8.72
CA LYS A 152 -0.98 -14.27 8.03
C LYS A 152 -0.40 -14.81 6.73
N TYR A 153 -0.52 -14.05 5.68
CA TYR A 153 0.00 -14.42 4.37
C TYR A 153 0.54 -13.22 3.63
N GLY A 154 1.56 -13.45 2.85
CA GLY A 154 2.16 -12.50 1.93
C GLY A 154 3.34 -13.11 1.19
N LEU A 155 4.15 -12.26 0.60
CA LEU A 155 5.28 -12.65 -0.22
C LEU A 155 6.55 -11.91 0.18
N SER A 156 7.69 -12.56 0.04
CA SER A 156 8.97 -11.90 -0.23
C SER A 156 9.17 -11.89 -1.73
N VAL A 157 9.35 -10.70 -2.32
CA VAL A 157 9.42 -10.51 -3.77
C VAL A 157 10.80 -10.02 -4.16
N THR A 158 11.34 -10.60 -5.23
CA THR A 158 12.56 -10.15 -5.87
C THR A 158 12.26 -9.70 -7.28
N GLY A 159 12.66 -8.48 -7.59
CA GLY A 159 12.61 -7.88 -8.92
C GLY A 159 13.97 -7.42 -9.40
N VAL A 160 13.99 -6.84 -10.58
CA VAL A 160 15.18 -6.20 -11.16
C VAL A 160 14.83 -4.84 -11.73
N VAL A 161 15.80 -3.93 -11.69
CA VAL A 161 15.70 -2.59 -12.26
C VAL A 161 17.05 -2.18 -12.84
N ASP A 162 17.06 -1.30 -13.82
CA ASP A 162 18.25 -0.59 -14.26
C ASP A 162 18.66 0.41 -13.15
N PRO A 163 19.89 0.38 -12.63
CA PRO A 163 20.32 1.29 -11.57
C PRO A 163 20.14 2.78 -11.86
N GLU A 164 20.13 3.16 -13.15
CA GLU A 164 19.91 4.56 -13.57
C GLU A 164 18.42 4.93 -13.71
N LYS A 165 17.49 3.97 -13.54
CA LYS A 165 16.05 4.13 -13.74
C LYS A 165 15.23 3.78 -12.49
N ILE A 166 15.86 3.78 -11.34
CA ILE A 166 15.19 3.59 -10.06
C ILE A 166 14.27 4.80 -9.80
N TRP A 167 13.05 4.53 -9.39
CA TRP A 167 12.15 5.55 -8.88
C TRP A 167 12.24 5.55 -7.35
N GLU A 168 12.78 6.60 -6.81
CA GLU A 168 12.79 6.82 -5.36
C GLU A 168 11.53 7.57 -4.95
N ASN A 169 11.07 7.39 -3.70
CA ASN A 169 9.88 8.06 -3.22
C ASN A 169 10.09 9.57 -2.98
N ASN A 170 11.31 10.02 -2.73
CA ASN A 170 11.65 11.38 -2.33
C ASN A 170 12.32 12.24 -3.42
N GLY A 171 12.27 11.81 -4.69
CA GLY A 171 12.87 12.51 -5.83
C GLY A 171 12.04 13.66 -6.41
N ALA A 172 10.87 13.97 -5.85
CA ALA A 172 9.96 15.00 -6.37
C ALA A 172 10.59 16.39 -6.42
N LYS A 173 10.16 17.21 -7.40
CA LYS A 173 10.70 18.55 -7.64
C LYS A 173 9.60 19.59 -7.67
N PRO A 174 9.87 20.84 -7.22
CA PRO A 174 8.93 21.94 -7.40
C PRO A 174 8.51 22.11 -8.87
N GLY A 175 7.21 22.16 -9.12
CA GLY A 175 6.64 22.18 -10.46
C GLY A 175 6.06 20.86 -10.93
N ASP A 176 6.41 19.75 -10.29
CA ASP A 176 5.84 18.44 -10.61
C ASP A 176 4.34 18.38 -10.34
N CYS A 177 3.64 17.66 -11.20
CA CYS A 177 2.26 17.24 -10.97
C CYS A 177 2.26 15.89 -10.27
N LEU A 178 1.31 15.69 -9.36
CA LEU A 178 1.07 14.45 -8.64
C LEU A 178 -0.08 13.69 -9.30
N ILE A 179 0.18 12.43 -9.71
CA ILE A 179 -0.82 11.57 -10.37
C ILE A 179 -1.05 10.33 -9.51
N LEU A 180 -2.31 10.09 -9.10
CA LEU A 180 -2.72 8.90 -8.36
C LEU A 180 -3.46 7.93 -9.27
N THR A 181 -3.12 6.63 -9.24
CA THR A 181 -3.57 5.63 -10.23
C THR A 181 -4.68 4.70 -9.75
N LYS A 182 -5.06 4.70 -8.48
CA LYS A 182 -6.22 3.96 -7.93
C LYS A 182 -7.05 4.84 -7.01
N ARG A 183 -8.27 4.38 -6.70
CA ARG A 183 -9.19 5.09 -5.80
C ARG A 183 -8.80 4.91 -4.33
N LEU A 184 -9.12 5.92 -3.51
CA LEU A 184 -8.94 5.93 -2.05
C LEU A 184 -10.23 5.50 -1.33
N GLY A 185 -10.11 5.08 -0.06
CA GLY A 185 -11.22 4.73 0.81
C GLY A 185 -11.37 3.23 1.09
N VAL A 186 -10.34 2.42 0.79
CA VAL A 186 -10.34 0.95 1.00
C VAL A 186 -10.58 0.59 2.46
N GLY A 187 -9.84 1.21 3.39
CA GLY A 187 -9.94 0.90 4.82
C GLY A 187 -11.30 1.24 5.40
N ILE A 188 -11.83 2.42 5.07
CA ILE A 188 -13.16 2.90 5.48
C ILE A 188 -14.24 1.93 5.00
N LEU A 189 -14.25 1.57 3.72
CA LEU A 189 -15.26 0.65 3.17
C LEU A 189 -15.14 -0.76 3.73
N CYS A 190 -13.93 -1.25 3.98
CA CYS A 190 -13.73 -2.51 4.69
C CYS A 190 -14.23 -2.44 6.15
N ALA A 191 -14.04 -1.32 6.84
CA ALA A 191 -14.58 -1.12 8.19
C ALA A 191 -16.11 -1.06 8.19
N ALA A 192 -16.71 -0.32 7.27
CA ALA A 192 -18.16 -0.25 7.08
C ALA A 192 -18.77 -1.64 6.77
N ASN A 193 -18.11 -2.42 5.92
CA ASN A 193 -18.55 -3.77 5.58
C ASN A 193 -18.61 -4.72 6.78
N ARG A 194 -17.66 -4.62 7.72
CA ARG A 194 -17.67 -5.46 8.95
C ARG A 194 -18.89 -5.27 9.82
N VAL A 195 -19.50 -4.09 9.77
CA VAL A 195 -20.72 -3.76 10.52
C VAL A 195 -21.95 -3.74 9.60
N ASN A 196 -21.84 -4.32 8.39
CA ASN A 196 -22.90 -4.40 7.38
C ASN A 196 -23.48 -3.04 6.97
N GLN A 197 -22.64 -2.01 6.94
CA GLN A 197 -23.03 -0.63 6.56
C GLN A 197 -22.33 -0.15 5.28
N ALA A 198 -21.53 -0.98 4.63
CA ALA A 198 -20.94 -0.63 3.34
C ALA A 198 -22.05 -0.46 2.26
N PRO A 199 -21.95 0.56 1.41
CA PRO A 199 -22.88 0.73 0.29
C PRO A 199 -22.90 -0.51 -0.62
N LYS A 200 -24.08 -0.79 -1.19
CA LYS A 200 -24.25 -1.94 -2.10
C LYS A 200 -23.29 -1.84 -3.28
N GLY A 201 -22.56 -2.91 -3.55
CA GLY A 201 -21.57 -2.98 -4.64
C GLY A 201 -20.21 -2.33 -4.35
N ALA A 202 -20.05 -1.66 -3.19
CA ALA A 202 -18.79 -1.02 -2.84
C ALA A 202 -17.66 -2.04 -2.66
N MET A 203 -17.93 -3.16 -1.97
CA MET A 203 -16.90 -4.19 -1.74
C MET A 203 -16.45 -4.89 -3.01
N GLU A 204 -17.32 -5.07 -4.00
CA GLU A 204 -16.92 -5.61 -5.32
C GLU A 204 -15.91 -4.69 -6.00
N GLN A 205 -16.14 -3.38 -5.98
CA GLN A 205 -15.19 -2.38 -6.54
C GLN A 205 -13.88 -2.34 -5.76
N VAL A 206 -13.93 -2.38 -4.44
CA VAL A 206 -12.76 -2.39 -3.54
C VAL A 206 -11.92 -3.64 -3.78
N ILE A 207 -12.53 -4.83 -3.81
CA ILE A 207 -11.85 -6.10 -4.09
C ILE A 207 -11.22 -6.09 -5.48
N ALA A 208 -11.94 -5.64 -6.51
CA ALA A 208 -11.42 -5.52 -7.86
C ALA A 208 -10.17 -4.62 -7.89
N SER A 209 -10.19 -3.48 -7.20
CA SER A 209 -9.04 -2.59 -7.09
C SER A 209 -7.87 -3.23 -6.33
N MET A 210 -8.14 -3.85 -5.17
CA MET A 210 -7.09 -4.50 -4.36
C MET A 210 -6.42 -5.68 -5.06
N THR A 211 -7.12 -6.34 -5.99
CA THR A 211 -6.58 -7.46 -6.78
C THR A 211 -5.99 -7.02 -8.12
N THR A 212 -6.04 -5.74 -8.48
CA THR A 212 -5.43 -5.20 -9.70
C THR A 212 -3.97 -4.85 -9.44
N LEU A 213 -3.04 -5.45 -10.22
CA LEU A 213 -1.61 -5.15 -10.15
C LEU A 213 -1.30 -3.71 -10.58
N ASN A 214 -0.35 -3.07 -9.91
CA ASN A 214 0.21 -1.79 -10.34
C ASN A 214 1.15 -1.91 -11.56
N ARG A 215 1.35 -3.14 -12.08
CA ARG A 215 2.17 -3.44 -13.25
C ARG A 215 1.88 -2.52 -14.43
N LYS A 216 0.61 -2.38 -14.81
CA LYS A 216 0.22 -1.58 -15.98
C LYS A 216 0.54 -0.10 -15.81
N ALA A 217 0.33 0.44 -14.60
CA ALA A 217 0.70 1.81 -14.28
C ALA A 217 2.22 2.01 -14.36
N SER A 218 3.02 1.08 -13.83
CA SER A 218 4.47 1.11 -13.89
C SER A 218 4.99 0.99 -15.34
N GLU A 219 4.45 0.06 -16.13
CA GLU A 219 4.83 -0.10 -17.57
C GLU A 219 4.59 1.18 -18.38
N ILE A 220 3.48 1.89 -18.12
CA ILE A 220 3.18 3.16 -18.75
C ILE A 220 4.12 4.25 -18.22
N GLY A 221 4.28 4.34 -16.90
CA GLY A 221 5.14 5.33 -16.24
C GLY A 221 6.58 5.32 -16.75
N ARG A 222 7.14 4.13 -17.08
CA ARG A 222 8.52 4.00 -17.62
C ARG A 222 8.75 4.71 -18.96
N LYS A 223 7.69 5.15 -19.65
CA LYS A 223 7.81 5.93 -20.89
C LYS A 223 8.01 7.42 -20.63
N TYR A 224 7.84 7.85 -19.38
CA TYR A 224 7.84 9.24 -18.95
C TYR A 224 8.94 9.52 -17.92
N PRO A 225 9.38 10.77 -17.80
CA PRO A 225 10.35 11.16 -16.76
C PRO A 225 9.66 11.20 -15.39
N ILE A 226 9.66 10.08 -14.68
CA ILE A 226 9.16 10.00 -13.30
C ILE A 226 10.26 10.52 -12.36
N HIS A 227 9.97 11.55 -11.60
CA HIS A 227 10.91 12.10 -10.61
C HIS A 227 10.81 11.40 -9.26
N ALA A 228 9.60 11.01 -8.84
CA ALA A 228 9.36 10.21 -7.64
C ALA A 228 8.14 9.31 -7.85
N CYS A 229 8.16 8.18 -7.15
CA CYS A 229 7.04 7.24 -7.13
C CYS A 229 6.99 6.55 -5.77
N THR A 230 5.79 6.24 -5.30
CA THR A 230 5.52 5.31 -4.18
C THR A 230 4.17 4.65 -4.43
N ASP A 231 3.89 3.52 -3.79
CA ASP A 231 2.54 2.99 -3.74
C ASP A 231 1.81 3.47 -2.47
N VAL A 232 0.51 3.72 -2.58
CA VAL A 232 -0.28 4.25 -1.46
C VAL A 232 -0.86 3.10 -0.65
N THR A 233 -0.27 2.82 0.52
CA THR A 233 -0.64 1.68 1.37
C THR A 233 -1.01 2.10 2.81
N GLY A 234 -0.44 1.48 3.82
CA GLY A 234 -0.87 1.54 5.21
C GLY A 234 -0.83 2.92 5.89
N PHE A 235 0.05 3.80 5.46
CA PHE A 235 0.14 5.17 5.99
C PHE A 235 -0.88 6.14 5.37
N GLY A 236 -1.71 5.64 4.44
CA GLY A 236 -2.69 6.43 3.71
C GLY A 236 -2.05 7.37 2.70
N PHE A 237 -2.87 8.02 1.89
CA PHE A 237 -2.38 8.94 0.85
C PHE A 237 -1.46 10.02 1.42
N ARG A 238 -1.79 10.54 2.58
CA ARG A 238 -1.02 11.64 3.20
C ARG A 238 0.30 11.19 3.82
N GLY A 239 0.36 9.97 4.37
CA GLY A 239 1.61 9.45 4.91
C GLY A 239 2.66 9.29 3.82
N HIS A 240 2.29 8.65 2.72
CA HIS A 240 3.20 8.49 1.58
C HIS A 240 3.54 9.83 0.89
N LEU A 241 2.59 10.78 0.88
CA LEU A 241 2.88 12.12 0.38
C LEU A 241 3.86 12.89 1.29
N HIS A 242 3.76 12.73 2.62
CA HIS A 242 4.72 13.28 3.57
C HIS A 242 6.12 12.71 3.36
N GLU A 243 6.23 11.40 3.15
CA GLU A 243 7.49 10.75 2.80
C GLU A 243 8.05 11.29 1.47
N MET A 244 7.21 11.47 0.44
CA MET A 244 7.60 12.02 -0.85
C MET A 244 8.09 13.48 -0.75
N MET A 245 7.50 14.30 0.10
CA MET A 245 7.94 15.69 0.33
C MET A 245 9.23 15.78 1.14
N ASP A 246 9.53 14.78 1.97
CA ASP A 246 10.77 14.60 2.73
C ASP A 246 11.22 15.86 3.49
N GLY A 247 10.28 16.69 3.97
CA GLY A 247 10.57 17.97 4.60
C GLY A 247 11.26 19.02 3.72
N ARG A 248 11.59 18.68 2.46
CA ARG A 248 12.28 19.54 1.50
C ARG A 248 11.35 20.34 0.62
N HIS A 249 10.13 19.86 0.44
CA HIS A 249 9.13 20.45 -0.44
C HIS A 249 7.79 20.62 0.27
N SER A 250 6.90 21.37 -0.34
CA SER A 250 5.48 21.44 0.00
C SER A 250 4.66 20.97 -1.20
N CYS A 251 3.39 20.63 -0.97
CA CYS A 251 2.48 20.32 -2.06
C CYS A 251 1.08 20.87 -1.83
N LYS A 252 0.38 21.10 -2.94
CA LYS A 252 -1.04 21.43 -2.94
C LYS A 252 -1.83 20.29 -3.55
N ILE A 253 -2.82 19.80 -2.82
CA ILE A 253 -3.72 18.71 -3.22
C ILE A 253 -5.09 19.28 -3.53
N TYR A 254 -5.70 18.80 -4.61
CA TYR A 254 -7.04 19.18 -5.07
C TYR A 254 -8.04 18.12 -4.62
N ALA A 255 -8.75 18.36 -3.52
CA ALA A 255 -9.66 17.38 -2.90
C ALA A 255 -10.75 16.89 -3.89
N ASP A 256 -11.25 17.78 -4.75
CA ASP A 256 -12.27 17.50 -5.74
C ASP A 256 -11.78 16.69 -6.97
N ARG A 257 -10.49 16.43 -7.07
CA ARG A 257 -9.88 15.60 -8.12
C ARG A 257 -9.39 14.25 -7.64
N LEU A 258 -9.45 14.01 -6.34
CA LEU A 258 -9.03 12.72 -5.80
C LEU A 258 -9.98 11.61 -6.30
N PRO A 259 -9.45 10.54 -6.87
CA PRO A 259 -10.27 9.37 -7.18
C PRO A 259 -10.61 8.65 -5.87
N VAL A 260 -11.87 8.66 -5.48
CA VAL A 260 -12.40 8.06 -4.25
C VAL A 260 -13.46 7.02 -4.61
N PHE A 261 -13.57 5.96 -3.83
CA PHE A 261 -14.66 5.00 -3.98
C PHE A 261 -15.99 5.62 -3.57
N ASP A 262 -17.04 5.31 -4.33
CA ASP A 262 -18.37 5.74 -4.01
C ASP A 262 -18.78 5.26 -2.61
N GLY A 263 -19.25 6.19 -1.79
CA GLY A 263 -19.66 5.92 -0.41
C GLY A 263 -18.54 5.95 0.64
N ALA A 264 -17.27 6.03 0.27
CA ALA A 264 -16.20 6.11 1.26
C ALA A 264 -16.28 7.39 2.10
N GLU A 265 -16.52 8.54 1.45
CA GLU A 265 -16.68 9.82 2.14
C GLU A 265 -17.91 9.82 3.07
N SER A 266 -19.07 9.33 2.61
CA SER A 266 -20.27 9.25 3.45
C SER A 266 -20.12 8.28 4.62
N CYS A 267 -19.45 7.13 4.43
CA CYS A 267 -19.13 6.24 5.54
C CYS A 267 -18.19 6.92 6.57
N ALA A 268 -17.27 7.73 6.12
CA ALA A 268 -16.38 8.49 7.00
C ALA A 268 -17.16 9.57 7.79
N GLU A 269 -18.11 10.28 7.16
CA GLU A 269 -19.01 11.22 7.83
C GLU A 269 -19.86 10.54 8.93
N GLU A 270 -20.17 9.26 8.76
CA GLU A 270 -20.86 8.43 9.75
C GLU A 270 -19.89 7.78 10.78
N PHE A 271 -18.64 8.21 10.82
CA PHE A 271 -17.59 7.73 11.73
C PHE A 271 -17.25 6.24 11.58
N LEU A 272 -17.48 5.65 10.42
CA LEU A 272 -17.05 4.29 10.09
C LEU A 272 -15.55 4.28 9.73
N LEU A 273 -14.72 4.60 10.69
CA LEU A 273 -13.30 4.85 10.53
C LEU A 273 -12.43 3.66 10.96
N THR A 274 -11.18 3.66 10.52
CA THR A 274 -10.18 2.67 10.94
C THR A 274 -9.32 3.21 12.07
N ALA A 275 -8.94 2.35 13.02
CA ALA A 275 -8.00 2.73 14.07
C ALA A 275 -6.62 3.13 13.51
N ALA A 276 -6.22 2.56 12.37
CA ALA A 276 -4.98 2.92 11.69
C ALA A 276 -5.07 4.32 11.06
N GLY A 277 -6.22 4.67 10.44
CA GLY A 277 -6.46 6.02 9.94
C GLY A 277 -6.36 7.09 11.04
N GLN A 278 -6.91 6.80 12.23
CA GLN A 278 -6.77 7.71 13.38
C GLN A 278 -5.32 7.84 13.87
N LYS A 279 -4.53 6.76 13.85
CA LYS A 279 -3.09 6.83 14.15
C LYS A 279 -2.35 7.67 13.12
N ASN A 280 -2.66 7.49 11.83
CA ASN A 280 -2.09 8.28 10.75
C ASN A 280 -2.45 9.78 10.93
N ARG A 281 -3.71 10.08 11.26
CA ARG A 281 -4.15 11.45 11.54
C ARG A 281 -3.33 12.09 12.68
N ASN A 282 -3.27 11.44 13.82
CA ASN A 282 -2.55 11.94 15.00
C ASN A 282 -1.05 12.19 14.73
N HIS A 283 -0.43 11.42 13.85
CA HIS A 283 0.98 11.58 13.49
C HIS A 283 1.21 12.75 12.53
N LEU A 284 0.28 12.99 11.61
CA LEU A 284 0.49 13.85 10.44
C LEU A 284 -0.29 15.19 10.48
N GLU A 285 -1.22 15.39 11.40
CA GLU A 285 -2.10 16.57 11.41
C GLU A 285 -1.33 17.90 11.46
N GLN A 286 -0.20 17.94 12.14
CA GLN A 286 0.64 19.14 12.26
C GLN A 286 1.27 19.60 10.94
N TYR A 287 1.40 18.72 9.95
CA TYR A 287 2.02 19.02 8.65
C TYR A 287 1.02 19.49 7.60
N VAL A 288 -0.27 19.56 7.95
CA VAL A 288 -1.34 19.70 6.96
C VAL A 288 -2.31 20.81 7.32
N ARG A 289 -2.79 21.49 6.26
CA ARG A 289 -3.89 22.44 6.32
C ARG A 289 -4.97 22.04 5.34
N PHE A 290 -6.21 22.04 5.82
CA PHE A 290 -7.41 21.84 4.99
C PHE A 290 -8.13 23.16 4.77
N GLU A 291 -8.57 23.40 3.53
CA GLU A 291 -9.36 24.57 3.14
C GLU A 291 -10.58 24.11 2.33
N ASN A 292 -11.80 24.35 2.86
CA ASN A 292 -13.06 23.95 2.23
C ASN A 292 -13.13 22.44 1.89
N VAL A 293 -12.70 21.58 2.80
CA VAL A 293 -12.73 20.12 2.68
C VAL A 293 -13.71 19.58 3.72
N SER A 294 -14.55 18.61 3.35
CA SER A 294 -15.45 17.92 4.28
C SER A 294 -14.66 17.06 5.27
N PHE A 295 -15.24 16.80 6.43
CA PHE A 295 -14.67 15.88 7.42
C PHE A 295 -14.44 14.48 6.81
N GLY A 296 -15.43 13.96 6.04
CA GLY A 296 -15.32 12.65 5.41
C GLY A 296 -14.14 12.57 4.44
N MET A 297 -13.91 13.60 3.62
CA MET A 297 -12.75 13.65 2.72
C MET A 297 -11.43 13.78 3.46
N GLU A 298 -11.38 14.54 4.56
CA GLU A 298 -10.20 14.57 5.43
C GLU A 298 -9.82 13.17 5.91
N GLU A 299 -10.80 12.38 6.40
CA GLU A 299 -10.61 11.03 6.90
C GLU A 299 -10.19 10.05 5.79
N VAL A 300 -10.75 10.18 4.56
CA VAL A 300 -10.33 9.40 3.39
C VAL A 300 -8.84 9.57 3.08
N LEU A 301 -8.29 10.76 3.29
CA LEU A 301 -6.87 11.04 3.04
C LEU A 301 -5.92 10.41 4.06
N TYR A 302 -6.40 10.13 5.29
CA TYR A 302 -5.64 9.40 6.31
C TYR A 302 -5.89 7.90 6.27
N ASP A 303 -6.93 7.46 5.54
CA ASP A 303 -7.36 6.07 5.53
C ASP A 303 -6.28 5.14 4.96
N PRO A 304 -5.89 4.07 5.66
CA PRO A 304 -4.95 3.09 5.14
C PRO A 304 -5.51 2.40 3.90
N GLN A 305 -4.70 2.32 2.86
CA GLN A 305 -5.04 1.59 1.66
C GLN A 305 -4.35 0.22 1.70
N THR A 306 -5.04 -0.83 1.27
CA THR A 306 -4.44 -2.12 1.00
C THR A 306 -4.35 -2.29 -0.50
N SER A 307 -3.16 -2.59 -1.01
CA SER A 307 -2.91 -2.69 -2.44
C SER A 307 -3.37 -1.44 -3.21
N GLY A 308 -3.01 -0.26 -2.71
CA GLY A 308 -3.37 1.01 -3.32
C GLY A 308 -2.64 1.27 -4.64
N GLY A 309 -2.87 2.44 -5.21
CA GLY A 309 -2.30 2.84 -6.49
C GLY A 309 -0.90 3.44 -6.36
N LEU A 310 -0.21 3.58 -7.48
CA LEU A 310 1.01 4.37 -7.54
C LEU A 310 0.67 5.86 -7.48
N LEU A 311 1.50 6.59 -6.73
CA LEU A 311 1.53 8.05 -6.70
C LEU A 311 2.80 8.50 -7.41
N PHE A 312 2.65 9.06 -8.60
CA PHE A 312 3.75 9.61 -9.39
C PHE A 312 3.93 11.10 -9.16
N ALA A 313 5.18 11.56 -9.08
CA ALA A 313 5.56 12.97 -9.28
C ALA A 313 6.26 13.10 -10.62
N VAL A 314 5.71 13.93 -11.53
CA VAL A 314 6.18 14.08 -12.91
C VAL A 314 6.22 15.53 -13.34
N PRO A 315 7.12 15.94 -14.26
CA PRO A 315 7.11 17.28 -14.84
C PRO A 315 5.73 17.67 -15.35
N GLY A 316 5.33 18.92 -15.09
CA GLY A 316 3.99 19.40 -15.45
C GLY A 316 3.68 19.31 -16.94
N GLU A 317 4.69 19.41 -17.81
CA GLU A 317 4.54 19.33 -19.27
C GLU A 317 4.10 17.95 -19.79
N VAL A 318 4.42 16.86 -19.08
CA VAL A 318 4.03 15.49 -19.49
C VAL A 318 2.86 14.91 -18.68
N ALA A 319 2.43 15.60 -17.63
CA ALA A 319 1.46 15.07 -16.68
C ALA A 319 0.10 14.73 -17.32
N GLU A 320 -0.40 15.58 -18.21
CA GLU A 320 -1.69 15.37 -18.87
C GLU A 320 -1.64 14.21 -19.89
N GLU A 321 -0.54 14.06 -20.60
CA GLU A 321 -0.32 12.96 -21.52
C GLU A 321 -0.25 11.62 -20.78
N LEU A 322 0.55 11.56 -19.70
CA LEU A 322 0.64 10.37 -18.84
C LEU A 322 -0.72 10.02 -18.23
N ARG A 323 -1.44 10.99 -17.67
CA ARG A 323 -2.79 10.77 -17.13
C ARG A 323 -3.73 10.18 -18.18
N LYS A 324 -3.69 10.72 -19.40
CA LYS A 324 -4.53 10.25 -20.51
C LYS A 324 -4.21 8.80 -20.87
N GLU A 325 -2.94 8.44 -21.04
CA GLU A 325 -2.53 7.07 -21.35
C GLU A 325 -2.93 6.09 -20.24
N LEU A 326 -2.76 6.47 -18.98
CA LEU A 326 -3.21 5.66 -17.84
C LEU A 326 -4.73 5.42 -17.87
N ARG A 327 -5.52 6.45 -18.19
CA ARG A 327 -6.99 6.32 -18.29
C ARG A 327 -7.44 5.48 -19.49
N GLU A 328 -6.79 5.61 -20.62
CA GLU A 328 -7.02 4.77 -21.79
C GLU A 328 -6.69 3.30 -21.53
N ALA A 329 -5.76 3.05 -20.61
CA ALA A 329 -5.46 1.70 -20.11
C ALA A 329 -6.45 1.18 -19.06
N GLY A 330 -7.52 1.95 -18.72
CA GLY A 330 -8.58 1.57 -17.79
C GLY A 330 -8.28 1.89 -16.32
N LEU A 331 -7.21 2.64 -16.03
CA LEU A 331 -6.88 3.03 -14.64
C LEU A 331 -7.63 4.33 -14.26
N PRO A 332 -8.11 4.47 -13.00
CA PRO A 332 -8.78 5.68 -12.54
C PRO A 332 -7.79 6.80 -12.20
N ALA A 333 -6.84 7.05 -13.11
CA ALA A 333 -5.73 7.97 -12.89
C ALA A 333 -6.18 9.44 -12.96
N GLU A 334 -5.76 10.26 -11.97
CA GLU A 334 -6.04 11.69 -11.92
C GLU A 334 -4.82 12.50 -11.48
N ILE A 335 -4.72 13.74 -11.99
CA ILE A 335 -3.79 14.75 -11.47
C ILE A 335 -4.40 15.31 -10.19
N VAL A 336 -3.89 14.86 -9.05
CA VAL A 336 -4.45 15.16 -7.72
C VAL A 336 -3.79 16.32 -7.01
N GLY A 337 -2.66 16.82 -7.53
CA GLY A 337 -1.94 17.91 -6.89
C GLY A 337 -0.71 18.37 -7.64
N LYS A 338 0.05 19.25 -6.98
CA LYS A 338 1.29 19.84 -7.49
C LYS A 338 2.31 20.01 -6.38
N VAL A 339 3.55 19.72 -6.68
CA VAL A 339 4.70 19.96 -5.78
C VAL A 339 5.13 21.43 -5.90
N MET A 340 5.47 22.02 -4.77
CA MET A 340 5.88 23.43 -4.64
C MET A 340 7.21 23.53 -3.91
N ALA A 341 7.87 24.68 -3.99
CA ALA A 341 8.96 25.00 -3.07
C ALA A 341 8.48 24.90 -1.61
N ARG A 342 9.40 24.63 -0.68
CA ARG A 342 9.05 24.47 0.73
C ARG A 342 8.39 25.73 1.29
N GLU A 343 7.23 25.54 1.90
CA GLU A 343 6.44 26.55 2.61
C GLU A 343 6.29 26.15 4.09
N ASP A 344 5.70 27.01 4.92
CA ASP A 344 5.48 26.73 6.34
C ASP A 344 4.62 25.48 6.55
N ILE A 345 3.60 25.30 5.71
CA ILE A 345 2.75 24.10 5.70
C ILE A 345 3.22 23.17 4.56
N GLU A 346 3.48 21.93 4.92
CA GLU A 346 3.99 20.95 3.96
C GLU A 346 2.91 20.49 2.98
N ILE A 347 1.73 20.14 3.47
CA ILE A 347 0.63 19.63 2.65
C ILE A 347 -0.59 20.55 2.79
N GLN A 348 -0.96 21.20 1.71
CA GLN A 348 -2.17 22.03 1.62
C GLN A 348 -3.23 21.27 0.84
N VAL A 349 -4.38 21.01 1.43
CA VAL A 349 -5.50 20.34 0.77
C VAL A 349 -6.63 21.33 0.58
N ALA A 350 -7.03 21.57 -0.67
CA ALA A 350 -8.09 22.52 -1.00
C ALA A 350 -9.23 21.84 -1.76
N GLY A 351 -10.46 22.06 -1.29
CA GLY A 351 -11.71 21.76 -1.99
C GLY A 351 -12.22 22.95 -2.80
N ARG A 352 -13.23 22.75 -3.64
CA ARG A 352 -13.94 23.84 -4.31
C ARG A 352 -14.74 24.66 -3.30
N LYS A 353 -14.76 26.00 -3.51
CA LYS A 353 -15.67 26.89 -2.78
C LYS A 353 -17.10 26.67 -3.23
#